data_6022ecb72af084310223ef83c3de4a50
#
_entry.id   6022ecb72af084310223ef83c3de4a50
#
_cell.length_a   1.000
_cell.length_b   1.000
_cell.length_c   1.000
_cell.angle_alpha   90.00
_cell.angle_beta   90.00
_cell.angle_gamma   90.00
#
_symmetry.space_group_name_H-M   'P 1'
#
loop_
_entity.id
_entity.type
_entity.pdbx_description
1 polymer ?
#
loop_
_entity_poly.entity_id
_entity_poly.type
_entity_poly.pdbx_seq_one_letter_code
_entity_poly.pdbx_strand_id
1 'polypeptide(L)'
;MSSIHWIRASGAAKAYTGKVFVYDIETWGLNSQAYAFGCSRNINTGEEEVFHSPELARSHFEENAPCIVYAHNSFGFDLFSILNLEEAYEARKIAQGTNIYEIRHNKVKYRDSKHLFPMKLSALGDSFKMPKGETPIDFIEANKREITQQDIEYCLLDCRILARGIIDIHDFYASSMGMSRHDTALPLTIASISYRIWCATSWRDEWGWIDKKSGKRQNAAKTDPYFNDTLNEAYWGGRTQLIYAIPGQEVENVLEYDANSMYPFVMAHPANLFPDLTKCWRVGATKNALLNIINDPLYVCWANLEMYAPEGVERFLPVLGDDGRLDFNRSEFSGWLCEPEIRLALKEGWIIKEIHELNKSRGIRPFMNYINGLYKLRKEYKSQGDSREMLVKMAMNSLYGRFGLRPKPTRIENPEDIEKAQKKKDYDERYELCFYDRKNMAYPYLLDHHNTSGSNSSQWFGFSAFVCSYARCVLAEAIIAGGENSLYSDTDSVHIREEGKERFEELISLGDELGQWKLETPVTIVKAIYWRKKAYTWYDKDNNKRKVKAKGVQVKNDKGEYLDHAGDMRKLQRSRTTVKLFSALRRGLIPGTELITEKRDSIFYEGD
;
A
#
# COMPACT_ATOMS: atom_id res chain seq x y z
N MET A 1 20.72 -20.24 -18.76
CA MET A 1 19.91 -19.00 -18.69
C MET A 1 18.79 -19.11 -19.70
N SER A 2 17.60 -19.51 -19.29
CA SER A 2 16.43 -19.48 -20.16
C SER A 2 15.99 -18.03 -20.26
N SER A 3 16.24 -17.40 -21.41
CA SER A 3 15.78 -16.05 -21.71
C SER A 3 14.25 -16.04 -21.63
N ILE A 4 13.71 -15.44 -20.59
CA ILE A 4 12.33 -14.99 -20.60
C ILE A 4 12.30 -13.90 -21.68
N HIS A 5 11.69 -14.19 -22.82
CA HIS A 5 11.56 -13.23 -23.91
C HIS A 5 10.54 -12.17 -23.49
N TRP A 6 11.03 -11.13 -22.80
CA TRP A 6 10.27 -9.93 -22.52
C TRP A 6 10.05 -9.17 -23.82
N ILE A 7 8.83 -8.87 -24.11
CA ILE A 7 8.47 -8.20 -25.34
C ILE A 7 8.47 -6.69 -25.10
N ARG A 8 9.19 -5.93 -25.92
CA ARG A 8 9.20 -4.47 -25.91
C ARG A 8 7.80 -3.90 -25.77
N ALA A 9 7.48 -3.32 -24.61
CA ALA A 9 6.27 -2.54 -24.44
C ALA A 9 6.41 -1.25 -25.26
N SER A 10 5.58 -1.10 -26.28
CA SER A 10 5.42 0.19 -26.95
C SER A 10 4.92 1.21 -25.93
N GLY A 11 5.74 2.17 -25.54
CA GLY A 11 5.42 3.18 -24.55
C GLY A 11 6.33 3.22 -23.32
N ALA A 12 7.51 2.59 -23.38
CA ALA A 12 8.56 2.89 -22.42
C ALA A 12 8.82 4.39 -22.43
N ALA A 13 8.76 5.02 -21.25
CA ALA A 13 9.14 6.43 -21.15
C ALA A 13 10.57 6.57 -21.66
N LYS A 14 10.82 7.62 -22.47
CA LYS A 14 12.16 7.89 -22.99
C LYS A 14 13.17 7.87 -21.85
N ALA A 15 14.34 7.29 -22.12
CA ALA A 15 15.47 7.33 -21.21
C ALA A 15 15.68 8.76 -20.67
N TYR A 16 16.02 8.84 -19.40
CA TYR A 16 16.43 10.09 -18.80
C TYR A 16 17.94 10.25 -19.03
N THR A 17 18.32 11.25 -19.77
CA THR A 17 19.72 11.51 -20.17
C THR A 17 20.46 12.44 -19.19
N GLY A 18 19.76 12.98 -18.19
CA GLY A 18 20.34 13.89 -17.19
C GLY A 18 20.99 13.15 -16.02
N LYS A 19 21.68 13.92 -15.19
CA LYS A 19 22.29 13.42 -13.94
C LYS A 19 21.23 13.02 -12.93
N VAL A 20 21.52 12.01 -12.11
CA VAL A 20 20.66 11.54 -11.03
C VAL A 20 21.43 11.56 -9.72
N PHE A 21 20.91 12.26 -8.75
CA PHE A 21 21.50 12.40 -7.42
C PHE A 21 20.59 11.75 -6.36
N VAL A 22 21.19 11.31 -5.30
CA VAL A 22 20.53 11.10 -4.01
C VAL A 22 21.00 12.17 -3.03
N TYR A 23 20.16 12.53 -2.09
CA TYR A 23 20.41 13.61 -1.13
C TYR A 23 19.82 13.25 0.23
N ASP A 24 20.55 13.58 1.27
CA ASP A 24 20.13 13.42 2.67
C ASP A 24 20.65 14.60 3.49
N ILE A 25 19.98 14.92 4.60
CA ILE A 25 20.37 16.02 5.50
C ILE A 25 20.38 15.57 6.96
N GLU A 26 21.26 16.22 7.71
CA GLU A 26 21.21 16.18 9.17
C GLU A 26 20.75 17.53 9.73
N THR A 27 20.00 17.47 10.83
CA THR A 27 19.46 18.68 11.51
C THR A 27 19.77 18.64 12.98
N TRP A 28 19.91 19.82 13.57
CA TRP A 28 20.03 19.96 15.02
C TRP A 28 18.66 19.82 15.67
N GLY A 29 18.38 18.60 16.21
CA GLY A 29 17.10 18.21 16.79
C GLY A 29 16.16 17.52 15.79
N LEU A 30 15.60 16.39 16.18
CA LEU A 30 14.70 15.56 15.35
C LEU A 30 13.44 16.28 14.87
N ASN A 31 12.99 17.31 15.59
CA ASN A 31 11.81 18.08 15.27
C ASN A 31 12.12 19.52 14.86
N SER A 32 13.40 19.88 14.79
CA SER A 32 13.84 21.20 14.35
C SER A 32 14.14 21.18 12.86
N GLN A 33 13.93 22.29 12.17
CA GLN A 33 14.39 22.48 10.79
C GLN A 33 15.74 23.18 10.75
N ALA A 34 16.48 23.16 11.85
CA ALA A 34 17.80 23.76 11.94
C ALA A 34 18.79 22.87 11.19
N TYR A 35 19.04 23.21 9.94
CA TYR A 35 19.99 22.54 9.09
C TYR A 35 21.38 22.49 9.74
N ALA A 36 21.98 21.31 9.79
CA ALA A 36 23.36 21.11 10.21
C ALA A 36 24.28 21.03 9.00
N PHE A 37 24.03 20.08 8.13
CA PHE A 37 24.70 19.91 6.83
C PHE A 37 23.88 18.93 5.98
N GLY A 38 24.24 18.78 4.69
CA GLY A 38 23.66 17.76 3.82
C GLY A 38 24.73 17.11 2.98
N CYS A 39 24.40 15.91 2.48
CA CYS A 39 25.27 15.18 1.58
C CYS A 39 24.53 14.76 0.32
N SER A 40 25.23 14.71 -0.80
CA SER A 40 24.70 14.11 -2.02
C SER A 40 25.67 13.10 -2.63
N ARG A 41 25.10 12.19 -3.43
CA ARG A 41 25.86 11.26 -4.25
C ARG A 41 25.27 11.22 -5.66
N ASN A 42 26.11 11.39 -6.65
CA ASN A 42 25.74 11.16 -8.05
C ASN A 42 25.67 9.64 -8.30
N ILE A 43 24.50 9.15 -8.68
CA ILE A 43 24.28 7.71 -8.90
C ILE A 43 25.11 7.15 -10.05
N ASN A 44 25.40 7.98 -11.07
CA ASN A 44 26.06 7.53 -12.28
C ASN A 44 27.59 7.51 -12.14
N THR A 45 28.17 8.52 -11.47
CA THR A 45 29.63 8.66 -11.33
C THR A 45 30.13 8.17 -9.98
N GLY A 46 29.28 8.16 -8.96
CA GLY A 46 29.65 7.86 -7.59
C GLY A 46 30.28 9.03 -6.82
N GLU A 47 30.38 10.21 -7.45
CA GLU A 47 30.87 11.43 -6.79
C GLU A 47 29.98 11.82 -5.61
N GLU A 48 30.61 12.24 -4.53
CA GLU A 48 29.96 12.62 -3.27
C GLU A 48 30.30 14.06 -2.93
N GLU A 49 29.30 14.82 -2.47
CA GLU A 49 29.44 16.23 -2.11
C GLU A 49 28.83 16.47 -0.73
N VAL A 50 29.42 17.43 0.01
CA VAL A 50 28.98 17.87 1.33
C VAL A 50 28.59 19.34 1.27
N PHE A 51 27.43 19.67 1.81
CA PHE A 51 26.87 21.03 1.79
C PHE A 51 26.69 21.56 3.20
N HIS A 52 27.36 22.66 3.51
CA HIS A 52 27.26 23.34 4.81
C HIS A 52 26.07 24.32 4.88
N SER A 53 25.35 24.51 3.78
CA SER A 53 24.10 25.26 3.76
C SER A 53 23.13 24.71 2.70
N PRO A 54 21.81 24.92 2.88
CA PRO A 54 20.80 24.53 1.91
C PRO A 54 20.97 25.21 0.55
N GLU A 55 21.45 26.46 0.56
CA GLU A 55 21.66 27.26 -0.66
C GLU A 55 22.77 26.65 -1.54
N LEU A 56 23.83 26.13 -0.91
CA LEU A 56 24.91 25.44 -1.63
C LEU A 56 24.39 24.15 -2.29
N ALA A 57 23.58 23.37 -1.57
CA ALA A 57 22.97 22.17 -2.13
C ALA A 57 22.04 22.52 -3.30
N ARG A 58 21.23 23.55 -3.15
CA ARG A 58 20.35 24.05 -4.21
C ARG A 58 21.12 24.47 -5.44
N SER A 59 22.13 25.31 -5.29
CA SER A 59 22.98 25.80 -6.39
C SER A 59 23.64 24.63 -7.13
N HIS A 60 24.18 23.66 -6.40
CA HIS A 60 24.77 22.46 -6.99
C HIS A 60 23.77 21.68 -7.87
N PHE A 61 22.53 21.48 -7.46
CA PHE A 61 21.53 20.78 -8.27
C PHE A 61 21.05 21.62 -9.46
N GLU A 62 20.92 22.93 -9.30
CA GLU A 62 20.53 23.85 -10.39
C GLU A 62 21.61 23.96 -11.46
N GLU A 63 22.89 24.01 -11.09
CA GLU A 63 24.04 23.99 -12.01
C GLU A 63 24.15 22.66 -12.78
N ASN A 64 23.73 21.56 -12.17
CA ASN A 64 23.69 20.25 -12.79
C ASN A 64 22.38 19.95 -13.53
N ALA A 65 21.49 20.93 -13.65
CA ALA A 65 20.19 20.71 -14.33
C ALA A 65 20.37 20.59 -15.87
N PRO A 66 19.58 19.73 -16.55
CA PRO A 66 18.45 18.97 -16.00
C PRO A 66 18.89 17.74 -15.19
N CYS A 67 18.41 17.62 -13.96
CA CYS A 67 18.74 16.50 -13.09
C CYS A 67 17.52 15.98 -12.31
N ILE A 68 17.67 14.79 -11.72
CA ILE A 68 16.73 14.22 -10.76
C ILE A 68 17.44 14.11 -9.41
N VAL A 69 16.77 14.54 -8.34
CA VAL A 69 17.25 14.41 -6.96
C VAL A 69 16.26 13.53 -6.20
N TYR A 70 16.73 12.42 -5.65
CA TYR A 70 15.95 11.56 -4.76
C TYR A 70 16.39 11.79 -3.32
N ALA A 71 15.43 11.91 -2.41
CA ALA A 71 15.65 11.77 -0.98
C ALA A 71 14.62 10.83 -0.39
N HIS A 72 14.87 10.27 0.81
CA HIS A 72 13.97 9.31 1.42
C HIS A 72 13.04 9.97 2.44
N ASN A 73 11.72 9.94 2.19
CA ASN A 73 10.71 10.73 2.91
C ASN A 73 10.86 12.24 2.68
N SER A 74 11.38 12.60 1.54
CA SER A 74 11.82 13.93 1.13
C SER A 74 10.79 15.03 1.35
N PHE A 75 9.52 14.79 0.97
CA PHE A 75 8.42 15.76 1.14
C PHE A 75 7.85 15.80 2.56
N GLY A 76 8.49 15.15 3.49
CA GLY A 76 8.25 15.28 4.92
C GLY A 76 9.35 16.09 5.61
N PHE A 77 10.54 16.20 5.00
CA PHE A 77 11.71 16.73 5.69
C PHE A 77 12.75 17.39 4.74
N ASP A 78 13.52 16.60 3.96
CA ASP A 78 14.75 17.08 3.28
C ASP A 78 14.52 18.18 2.25
N LEU A 79 13.46 18.07 1.46
CA LEU A 79 13.20 19.02 0.38
C LEU A 79 12.97 20.45 0.90
N PHE A 80 12.39 20.59 2.09
CA PHE A 80 12.11 21.90 2.65
C PHE A 80 13.34 22.63 3.18
N SER A 81 14.48 21.96 3.23
CA SER A 81 15.76 22.63 3.40
C SER A 81 16.21 23.35 2.13
N ILE A 82 15.86 22.82 0.95
CA ILE A 82 16.32 23.32 -0.37
C ILE A 82 15.33 24.32 -0.97
N LEU A 83 14.03 24.00 -0.92
CA LEU A 83 12.94 24.84 -1.45
C LEU A 83 12.13 25.41 -0.30
N ASN A 84 11.88 26.71 -0.30
CA ASN A 84 10.91 27.26 0.61
C ASN A 84 9.48 26.79 0.25
N LEU A 85 8.53 26.96 1.17
CA LEU A 85 7.17 26.45 0.99
C LEU A 85 6.42 27.11 -0.16
N GLU A 86 6.65 28.40 -0.39
CA GLU A 86 6.01 29.16 -1.45
C GLU A 86 6.47 28.63 -2.81
N GLU A 87 7.77 28.49 -3.01
CA GLU A 87 8.36 27.90 -4.20
C GLU A 87 7.86 26.46 -4.44
N ALA A 88 7.81 25.63 -3.39
CA ALA A 88 7.30 24.28 -3.48
C ALA A 88 5.79 24.24 -3.79
N TYR A 89 5.03 25.24 -3.32
CA TYR A 89 3.62 25.38 -3.61
C TYR A 89 3.36 25.82 -5.06
N GLU A 90 4.10 26.76 -5.57
CA GLU A 90 3.96 27.28 -6.93
C GLU A 90 4.54 26.34 -7.99
N ALA A 91 5.55 25.57 -7.62
CA ALA A 91 6.23 24.64 -8.52
C ALA A 91 5.28 23.60 -9.13
N ARG A 92 5.55 23.23 -10.37
CA ARG A 92 4.83 22.12 -11.03
C ARG A 92 5.08 20.82 -10.27
N LYS A 93 4.01 20.16 -9.88
CA LYS A 93 4.07 18.92 -9.08
C LYS A 93 3.25 17.78 -9.66
N ILE A 94 3.66 16.57 -9.34
CA ILE A 94 2.87 15.35 -9.50
C ILE A 94 2.48 14.90 -8.10
N ALA A 95 1.20 15.00 -7.78
CA ALA A 95 0.69 14.70 -6.45
C ALA A 95 -0.69 14.05 -6.53
N GLN A 96 -1.07 13.31 -5.47
CA GLN A 96 -2.40 12.78 -5.29
C GLN A 96 -2.85 13.00 -3.85
N GLY A 97 -3.79 13.88 -3.64
CA GLY A 97 -4.19 14.33 -2.31
C GLY A 97 -3.01 14.96 -1.58
N THR A 98 -2.65 14.42 -0.42
CA THR A 98 -1.49 14.90 0.37
C THR A 98 -0.18 14.19 0.02
N ASN A 99 -0.17 13.27 -0.92
CA ASN A 99 1.04 12.57 -1.33
C ASN A 99 1.64 13.29 -2.54
N ILE A 100 2.86 13.78 -2.39
CA ILE A 100 3.65 14.36 -3.47
C ILE A 100 4.62 13.30 -3.96
N TYR A 101 4.67 13.09 -5.27
CA TYR A 101 5.58 12.14 -5.92
C TYR A 101 6.79 12.83 -6.53
N GLU A 102 6.58 14.01 -7.11
CA GLU A 102 7.62 14.79 -7.78
C GLU A 102 7.28 16.29 -7.71
N ILE A 103 8.27 17.11 -7.41
CA ILE A 103 8.22 18.58 -7.60
C ILE A 103 9.26 18.95 -8.66
N ARG A 104 8.91 19.88 -9.54
CA ARG A 104 9.79 20.40 -10.61
C ARG A 104 10.04 21.88 -10.41
N HIS A 105 11.29 22.23 -10.17
CA HIS A 105 11.74 23.60 -10.01
C HIS A 105 13.08 23.79 -10.74
N ASN A 106 13.25 24.86 -11.49
CA ASN A 106 14.49 25.22 -12.24
C ASN A 106 15.13 24.05 -13.01
N LYS A 107 14.30 23.24 -13.72
CA LYS A 107 14.69 22.03 -14.45
C LYS A 107 15.22 20.89 -13.58
N VAL A 108 15.20 21.01 -12.25
CA VAL A 108 15.45 19.95 -11.28
C VAL A 108 14.14 19.23 -10.97
N LYS A 109 14.17 17.89 -10.90
CA LYS A 109 13.06 17.05 -10.50
C LYS A 109 13.37 16.45 -9.13
N TYR A 110 12.71 16.93 -8.10
CA TYR A 110 12.82 16.39 -6.75
C TYR A 110 11.80 15.26 -6.55
N ARG A 111 12.25 14.09 -6.10
CA ARG A 111 11.43 12.88 -5.95
C ARG A 111 11.57 12.25 -4.57
N ASP A 112 10.46 11.73 -4.04
CA ASP A 112 10.48 10.97 -2.80
C ASP A 112 10.62 9.48 -3.09
N SER A 113 11.75 8.90 -2.66
CA SER A 113 12.03 7.48 -2.82
C SER A 113 11.16 6.58 -1.93
N LYS A 114 10.46 7.12 -0.93
CA LYS A 114 9.50 6.36 -0.11
C LYS A 114 8.35 5.76 -0.93
N HIS A 115 8.07 6.33 -2.10
CA HIS A 115 7.09 5.77 -3.03
C HIS A 115 7.62 4.57 -3.82
N LEU A 116 8.94 4.41 -3.90
CA LEU A 116 9.61 3.23 -4.44
C LEU A 116 9.89 2.21 -3.33
N PHE A 117 10.29 2.69 -2.14
CA PHE A 117 10.62 1.89 -0.95
C PHE A 117 9.75 2.33 0.24
N PRO A 118 8.53 1.77 0.41
CA PRO A 118 7.62 2.17 1.49
C PRO A 118 8.02 1.60 2.86
N MET A 119 9.30 1.73 3.21
CA MET A 119 9.92 1.25 4.45
C MET A 119 10.87 2.30 5.02
N LYS A 120 11.46 2.05 6.17
CA LYS A 120 12.53 2.90 6.72
C LYS A 120 13.83 2.69 5.94
N LEU A 121 14.66 3.72 5.84
CA LEU A 121 15.96 3.62 5.18
C LEU A 121 16.89 2.60 5.87
N SER A 122 16.79 2.47 7.21
CA SER A 122 17.52 1.43 7.96
C SER A 122 17.14 0.02 7.49
N ALA A 123 15.85 -0.28 7.33
CA ALA A 123 15.40 -1.58 6.83
C ALA A 123 15.85 -1.85 5.38
N LEU A 124 15.95 -0.80 4.57
CA LEU A 124 16.51 -0.87 3.22
C LEU A 124 18.01 -1.19 3.28
N GLY A 125 18.76 -0.50 4.16
CA GLY A 125 20.18 -0.74 4.39
C GLY A 125 20.47 -2.16 4.88
N ASP A 126 19.70 -2.65 5.85
CA ASP A 126 19.81 -4.03 6.35
C ASP A 126 19.63 -5.05 5.22
N SER A 127 18.67 -4.83 4.32
CA SER A 127 18.44 -5.71 3.18
C SER A 127 19.62 -5.75 2.20
N PHE A 128 20.38 -4.67 2.09
CA PHE A 128 21.59 -4.57 1.25
C PHE A 128 22.89 -4.98 1.99
N LYS A 129 22.79 -5.43 3.23
CA LYS A 129 23.96 -5.68 4.11
C LYS A 129 24.82 -4.42 4.31
N MET A 130 24.17 -3.27 4.29
CA MET A 130 24.72 -1.95 4.56
C MET A 130 23.92 -1.33 5.74
N PRO A 131 24.09 -1.83 6.96
CA PRO A 131 23.29 -1.37 8.08
C PRO A 131 23.52 0.13 8.33
N LYS A 132 22.41 0.88 8.46
CA LYS A 132 22.48 2.27 8.87
C LYS A 132 23.03 2.37 10.28
N GLY A 133 23.99 3.27 10.51
CA GLY A 133 24.51 3.59 11.85
C GLY A 133 23.43 4.21 12.76
N GLU A 134 23.73 4.30 14.04
CA GLU A 134 22.88 5.03 15.00
C GLU A 134 23.05 6.53 14.76
N THR A 135 21.96 7.27 14.83
CA THR A 135 21.98 8.74 14.70
C THR A 135 22.77 9.32 15.87
N PRO A 136 23.80 10.15 15.64
CA PRO A 136 24.56 10.77 16.70
C PRO A 136 23.67 11.54 17.68
N ILE A 137 23.92 11.39 18.98
CA ILE A 137 23.07 11.95 20.04
C ILE A 137 22.91 13.47 19.94
N ASP A 138 23.96 14.15 19.49
CA ASP A 138 23.96 15.61 19.35
C ASP A 138 22.93 16.12 18.32
N PHE A 139 22.66 15.34 17.26
CA PHE A 139 21.58 15.66 16.32
C PHE A 139 20.20 15.42 16.92
N ILE A 140 20.06 14.43 17.82
CA ILE A 140 18.81 14.15 18.52
C ILE A 140 18.49 15.24 19.54
N GLU A 141 19.49 15.63 20.34
CA GLU A 141 19.36 16.56 21.46
C GLU A 141 19.54 18.05 21.07
N ALA A 142 19.80 18.32 19.79
CA ALA A 142 20.09 19.67 19.26
C ALA A 142 21.36 20.32 19.86
N ASN A 143 22.34 19.53 20.25
CA ASN A 143 23.63 20.00 20.77
C ASN A 143 24.52 20.47 19.61
N LYS A 144 24.45 21.75 19.26
CA LYS A 144 25.25 22.31 18.17
C LYS A 144 26.74 22.27 18.47
N ARG A 145 27.48 21.62 17.59
CA ARG A 145 28.95 21.51 17.60
C ARG A 145 29.50 21.54 16.17
N GLU A 146 30.79 21.53 16.04
CA GLU A 146 31.45 21.36 14.75
C GLU A 146 31.10 19.97 14.15
N ILE A 147 30.88 19.95 12.84
CA ILE A 147 30.62 18.74 12.08
C ILE A 147 31.91 17.97 11.92
N THR A 148 31.92 16.74 12.35
CA THR A 148 33.09 15.85 12.25
C THR A 148 33.06 15.02 10.97
N GLN A 149 34.20 14.44 10.61
CA GLN A 149 34.29 13.50 9.48
C GLN A 149 33.38 12.25 9.71
N GLN A 150 33.16 11.84 10.95
CA GLN A 150 32.26 10.74 11.28
C GLN A 150 30.79 11.08 11.02
N ASP A 151 30.37 12.32 11.29
CA ASP A 151 29.02 12.79 10.96
C ASP A 151 28.79 12.81 9.45
N ILE A 152 29.78 13.28 8.70
CA ILE A 152 29.74 13.29 7.23
C ILE A 152 29.62 11.86 6.69
N GLU A 153 30.42 10.91 7.21
CA GLU A 153 30.37 9.52 6.76
C GLU A 153 29.03 8.85 7.09
N TYR A 154 28.41 9.21 8.23
CA TYR A 154 27.06 8.75 8.60
C TYR A 154 26.01 9.21 7.56
N CYS A 155 25.98 10.49 7.20
CA CYS A 155 25.05 11.05 6.20
C CYS A 155 25.35 10.49 4.79
N LEU A 156 26.62 10.33 4.42
CA LEU A 156 27.02 9.70 3.15
C LEU A 156 26.61 8.25 3.06
N LEU A 157 26.61 7.51 4.17
CA LEU A 157 26.12 6.13 4.21
C LEU A 157 24.63 6.07 3.84
N ASP A 158 23.82 6.99 4.33
CA ASP A 158 22.40 7.08 3.95
C ASP A 158 22.23 7.36 2.46
N CYS A 159 23.02 8.25 1.91
CA CYS A 159 23.07 8.48 0.45
C CYS A 159 23.51 7.23 -0.32
N ARG A 160 24.48 6.48 0.16
CA ARG A 160 24.96 5.24 -0.50
C ARG A 160 23.91 4.13 -0.47
N ILE A 161 23.22 3.95 0.66
CA ILE A 161 22.10 3.00 0.80
C ILE A 161 21.00 3.36 -0.21
N LEU A 162 20.60 4.62 -0.26
CA LEU A 162 19.57 5.07 -1.17
C LEU A 162 19.99 4.94 -2.64
N ALA A 163 21.22 5.32 -2.99
CA ALA A 163 21.76 5.18 -4.34
C ALA A 163 21.74 3.72 -4.80
N ARG A 164 22.16 2.78 -3.94
CA ARG A 164 22.10 1.35 -4.21
C ARG A 164 20.65 0.90 -4.48
N GLY A 165 19.71 1.32 -3.64
CA GLY A 165 18.29 1.00 -3.83
C GLY A 165 17.73 1.50 -5.18
N ILE A 166 18.04 2.76 -5.54
CA ILE A 166 17.59 3.34 -6.82
C ILE A 166 18.20 2.61 -8.03
N ILE A 167 19.47 2.22 -7.95
CA ILE A 167 20.13 1.44 -8.99
C ILE A 167 19.45 0.08 -9.13
N ASP A 168 19.33 -0.67 -8.05
CA ASP A 168 18.80 -2.03 -8.05
C ASP A 168 17.35 -2.10 -8.53
N ILE A 169 16.49 -1.15 -8.09
CA ILE A 169 15.10 -1.14 -8.54
C ILE A 169 14.96 -0.71 -9.99
N HIS A 170 15.85 0.16 -10.48
CA HIS A 170 15.86 0.58 -11.88
C HIS A 170 16.36 -0.56 -12.78
N ASP A 171 17.40 -1.28 -12.38
CA ASP A 171 17.91 -2.45 -13.09
C ASP A 171 16.89 -3.60 -13.09
N PHE A 172 16.21 -3.84 -11.96
CA PHE A 172 15.10 -4.80 -11.89
C PHE A 172 13.97 -4.41 -12.87
N TYR A 173 13.55 -3.16 -12.86
CA TYR A 173 12.50 -2.68 -13.76
C TYR A 173 12.92 -2.79 -15.23
N ALA A 174 14.11 -2.30 -15.57
CA ALA A 174 14.61 -2.30 -16.94
C ALA A 174 14.78 -3.72 -17.47
N SER A 175 15.40 -4.62 -16.71
CA SER A 175 15.58 -6.03 -17.09
C SER A 175 14.24 -6.76 -17.26
N SER A 176 13.26 -6.47 -16.39
CA SER A 176 11.89 -6.98 -16.50
C SER A 176 11.17 -6.49 -17.77
N MET A 177 11.62 -5.39 -18.36
CA MET A 177 11.11 -4.86 -19.63
C MET A 177 11.95 -5.30 -20.84
N GLY A 178 12.99 -6.11 -20.64
CA GLY A 178 13.95 -6.50 -21.68
C GLY A 178 14.83 -5.33 -22.17
N MET A 179 15.11 -4.38 -21.31
CA MET A 179 15.83 -3.15 -21.59
C MET A 179 16.98 -2.94 -20.60
N SER A 180 17.90 -2.03 -20.91
CA SER A 180 18.89 -1.57 -19.94
C SER A 180 18.35 -0.38 -19.14
N ARG A 181 18.96 -0.10 -17.97
CA ARG A 181 18.67 1.08 -17.16
C ARG A 181 18.85 2.38 -17.94
N HIS A 182 19.79 2.42 -18.87
CA HIS A 182 20.08 3.58 -19.68
C HIS A 182 19.02 3.86 -20.76
N ASP A 183 18.18 2.85 -21.09
CA ASP A 183 17.16 2.96 -22.12
C ASP A 183 15.76 3.27 -21.57
N THR A 184 15.60 3.30 -20.25
CA THR A 184 14.31 3.53 -19.60
C THR A 184 14.35 4.64 -18.56
N ALA A 185 13.21 5.29 -18.32
CA ALA A 185 13.01 6.14 -17.16
C ALA A 185 12.35 5.37 -16.02
N LEU A 186 12.91 5.48 -14.81
CA LEU A 186 12.34 4.85 -13.62
C LEU A 186 10.97 5.48 -13.29
N PRO A 187 9.89 4.69 -13.16
CA PRO A 187 8.60 5.16 -12.69
C PRO A 187 8.65 5.74 -11.27
N LEU A 188 7.67 6.57 -10.91
CA LEU A 188 7.66 7.29 -9.63
C LEU A 188 7.31 6.39 -8.42
N THR A 189 6.65 5.26 -8.64
CA THR A 189 6.16 4.40 -7.55
C THR A 189 6.35 2.93 -7.88
N ILE A 190 6.53 2.11 -6.84
CA ILE A 190 6.61 0.65 -7.01
C ILE A 190 5.34 0.08 -7.67
N ALA A 191 4.15 0.60 -7.36
CA ALA A 191 2.91 0.18 -8.00
C ALA A 191 2.88 0.51 -9.51
N SER A 192 3.51 1.60 -9.94
CA SER A 192 3.64 1.93 -11.37
C SER A 192 4.67 1.04 -12.07
N ILE A 193 5.72 0.63 -11.39
CA ILE A 193 6.69 -0.38 -11.87
C ILE A 193 5.94 -1.70 -12.09
N SER A 194 5.24 -2.17 -11.09
CA SER A 194 4.47 -3.42 -11.12
C SER A 194 3.46 -3.44 -12.27
N TYR A 195 2.71 -2.36 -12.43
CA TYR A 195 1.75 -2.22 -13.52
C TYR A 195 2.40 -2.28 -14.90
N ARG A 196 3.54 -1.62 -15.10
CA ARG A 196 4.25 -1.65 -16.38
C ARG A 196 4.82 -3.02 -16.70
N ILE A 197 5.40 -3.71 -15.70
CA ILE A 197 5.86 -5.10 -15.85
C ILE A 197 4.68 -6.01 -16.18
N TRP A 198 3.56 -5.88 -15.46
CA TRP A 198 2.36 -6.65 -15.75
C TRP A 198 1.85 -6.40 -17.18
N CYS A 199 1.78 -5.15 -17.63
CA CYS A 199 1.45 -4.84 -19.01
C CYS A 199 2.39 -5.51 -20.03
N ALA A 200 3.68 -5.59 -19.72
CA ALA A 200 4.65 -6.22 -20.60
C ALA A 200 4.51 -7.75 -20.65
N THR A 201 4.13 -8.38 -19.55
CA THR A 201 4.06 -9.85 -19.40
C THR A 201 2.71 -10.45 -19.73
N SER A 202 1.61 -9.72 -19.53
CA SER A 202 0.25 -10.28 -19.56
C SER A 202 -0.61 -9.78 -20.73
N TRP A 203 -0.18 -8.75 -21.46
CA TRP A 203 -1.01 -8.09 -22.47
C TRP A 203 -1.17 -8.79 -23.82
N ARG A 204 -0.35 -9.76 -24.15
CA ARG A 204 -0.14 -9.99 -25.56
C ARG A 204 -1.12 -10.87 -26.29
N ASP A 205 -1.51 -11.99 -25.78
CA ASP A 205 -2.18 -12.98 -26.63
C ASP A 205 -3.54 -13.48 -26.15
N GLU A 206 -3.83 -13.39 -24.86
CA GLU A 206 -5.03 -14.02 -24.31
C GLU A 206 -6.29 -13.16 -24.39
N TRP A 207 -6.15 -11.83 -24.62
CA TRP A 207 -7.23 -10.89 -24.37
C TRP A 207 -7.73 -10.07 -25.56
N GLY A 208 -7.11 -10.23 -26.72
CA GLY A 208 -7.51 -9.53 -27.95
C GLY A 208 -7.28 -8.00 -27.92
N TRP A 209 -6.46 -7.51 -27.01
CA TRP A 209 -6.17 -6.08 -26.86
C TRP A 209 -5.08 -5.55 -27.78
N ILE A 210 -4.54 -6.43 -28.61
CA ILE A 210 -3.66 -6.06 -29.72
C ILE A 210 -4.39 -6.35 -31.00
N ASP A 211 -4.54 -5.33 -31.84
CA ASP A 211 -5.02 -5.52 -33.20
C ASP A 211 -4.06 -6.45 -33.93
N LYS A 212 -4.56 -7.65 -34.29
CA LYS A 212 -3.76 -8.70 -34.93
C LYS A 212 -3.21 -8.27 -36.31
N LYS A 213 -3.84 -7.28 -36.95
CA LYS A 213 -3.43 -6.78 -38.27
C LYS A 213 -2.37 -5.69 -38.18
N SER A 214 -2.52 -4.76 -37.24
CA SER A 214 -1.63 -3.60 -37.10
C SER A 214 -0.54 -3.78 -36.06
N GLY A 215 -0.63 -4.80 -35.19
CA GLY A 215 0.27 -4.99 -34.04
C GLY A 215 0.19 -3.84 -33.02
N LYS A 216 -0.72 -2.89 -33.23
CA LYS A 216 -0.92 -1.75 -32.35
C LYS A 216 -1.82 -2.13 -31.18
N ARG A 217 -1.47 -1.59 -30.02
CA ARG A 217 -2.33 -1.64 -28.84
C ARG A 217 -3.67 -1.03 -29.20
N GLN A 218 -4.74 -1.81 -29.15
CA GLN A 218 -6.08 -1.21 -29.09
C GLN A 218 -6.14 -0.44 -27.79
N ASN A 219 -6.69 0.77 -27.82
CA ASN A 219 -7.08 1.46 -26.58
C ASN A 219 -7.89 0.46 -25.79
N ALA A 220 -7.50 0.26 -24.52
CA ALA A 220 -8.19 -0.66 -23.63
C ALA A 220 -9.69 -0.48 -23.87
N ALA A 221 -10.37 -1.54 -24.28
CA ALA A 221 -11.78 -1.44 -24.62
C ALA A 221 -12.44 -0.71 -23.45
N LYS A 222 -13.19 0.35 -23.77
CA LYS A 222 -13.83 1.15 -22.74
C LYS A 222 -14.64 0.18 -21.89
N THR A 223 -14.21 0.00 -20.66
CA THR A 223 -15.00 -0.73 -19.67
C THR A 223 -16.31 0.03 -19.54
N ASP A 224 -17.42 -0.68 -19.57
CA ASP A 224 -18.70 -0.04 -19.29
C ASP A 224 -18.63 0.56 -17.87
N PRO A 225 -18.82 1.87 -17.71
CA PRO A 225 -18.74 2.54 -16.42
C PRO A 225 -19.63 1.88 -15.37
N TYR A 226 -20.84 1.48 -15.76
CA TYR A 226 -21.79 0.82 -14.88
C TYR A 226 -21.21 -0.41 -14.17
N PHE A 227 -20.62 -1.36 -14.91
CA PHE A 227 -20.04 -2.55 -14.30
C PHE A 227 -18.79 -2.25 -13.46
N ASN A 228 -18.01 -1.24 -13.86
CA ASN A 228 -16.87 -0.82 -13.08
C ASN A 228 -17.30 -0.17 -11.75
N ASP A 229 -18.39 0.59 -11.74
CA ASP A 229 -18.94 1.24 -10.54
C ASP A 229 -19.54 0.22 -9.57
N THR A 230 -20.31 -0.76 -10.04
CA THR A 230 -20.84 -1.84 -9.19
C THR A 230 -19.70 -2.70 -8.59
N LEU A 231 -18.60 -2.92 -9.33
CA LEU A 231 -17.40 -3.59 -8.82
C LEU A 231 -16.60 -2.71 -7.85
N ASN A 232 -16.65 -1.39 -7.96
CA ASN A 232 -16.11 -0.48 -6.96
C ASN A 232 -16.86 -0.58 -5.63
N GLU A 233 -18.18 -0.75 -5.67
CA GLU A 233 -18.97 -1.00 -4.47
C GLU A 233 -18.69 -2.37 -3.84
N ALA A 234 -18.40 -3.39 -4.65
CA ALA A 234 -17.96 -4.70 -4.20
C ALA A 234 -16.48 -4.74 -3.73
N TYR A 235 -15.74 -3.63 -3.87
CA TYR A 235 -14.33 -3.56 -3.49
C TYR A 235 -14.16 -3.26 -2.00
N TRP A 236 -14.22 -4.28 -1.19
CA TRP A 236 -13.96 -4.25 0.25
C TRP A 236 -12.48 -4.45 0.56
N GLY A 237 -12.00 -3.83 1.63
CA GLY A 237 -10.62 -3.98 2.10
C GLY A 237 -10.31 -5.35 2.73
N GLY A 238 -9.07 -5.56 3.15
CA GLY A 238 -8.65 -6.75 3.88
C GLY A 238 -9.31 -6.86 5.25
N ARG A 239 -9.47 -8.08 5.74
CA ARG A 239 -10.04 -8.38 7.06
C ARG A 239 -8.99 -8.15 8.15
N THR A 240 -9.33 -7.36 9.16
CA THR A 240 -8.55 -7.19 10.39
C THR A 240 -9.54 -7.09 11.54
N GLN A 241 -9.51 -8.02 12.50
CA GLN A 241 -10.45 -8.01 13.63
C GLN A 241 -9.96 -8.83 14.81
N LEU A 242 -10.54 -8.55 15.99
CA LEU A 242 -10.62 -9.53 17.07
C LEU A 242 -11.72 -10.52 16.73
N ILE A 243 -11.44 -11.82 16.92
CA ILE A 243 -12.40 -12.90 16.62
C ILE A 243 -12.97 -13.39 17.95
N TYR A 244 -12.24 -14.24 18.65
CA TYR A 244 -12.62 -14.72 19.98
C TYR A 244 -11.75 -14.12 21.11
N ALA A 245 -10.84 -13.21 20.81
CA ALA A 245 -10.12 -12.46 21.83
C ALA A 245 -11.03 -11.39 22.44
N ILE A 246 -11.13 -11.38 23.77
CA ILE A 246 -11.84 -10.33 24.51
C ILE A 246 -10.91 -9.16 24.74
N PRO A 247 -11.31 -7.92 24.39
CA PRO A 247 -10.47 -6.74 24.56
C PRO A 247 -9.97 -6.58 26.00
N GLY A 248 -8.63 -6.42 26.16
CA GLY A 248 -7.99 -6.21 27.45
C GLY A 248 -7.84 -7.46 28.33
N GLN A 249 -8.35 -8.61 27.91
CA GLN A 249 -8.16 -9.87 28.61
C GLN A 249 -6.85 -10.55 28.19
N GLU A 250 -6.17 -11.14 29.17
CA GLU A 250 -4.97 -11.93 28.90
C GLU A 250 -5.34 -13.28 28.27
N VAL A 251 -4.57 -13.67 27.26
CA VAL A 251 -4.66 -14.98 26.62
C VAL A 251 -3.28 -15.62 26.66
N GLU A 252 -3.21 -16.87 27.08
CA GLU A 252 -1.97 -17.62 27.15
C GLU A 252 -1.75 -18.49 25.90
N ASN A 253 -0.50 -18.86 25.68
CA ASN A 253 -0.06 -19.82 24.66
C ASN A 253 -0.61 -19.53 23.25
N VAL A 254 -0.22 -18.39 22.71
CA VAL A 254 -0.68 -17.94 21.38
C VAL A 254 0.35 -18.26 20.31
N LEU A 255 -0.13 -18.69 19.15
CA LEU A 255 0.64 -18.93 17.93
C LEU A 255 0.20 -17.95 16.84
N GLU A 256 1.15 -17.40 16.06
CA GLU A 256 0.88 -16.57 14.89
C GLU A 256 1.22 -17.35 13.63
N TYR A 257 0.27 -17.50 12.74
CA TYR A 257 0.47 -18.02 11.39
C TYR A 257 0.27 -16.92 10.37
N ASP A 258 1.14 -16.88 9.36
CA ASP A 258 1.09 -15.91 8.26
C ASP A 258 1.06 -16.65 6.91
N ALA A 259 0.23 -16.17 5.98
CA ALA A 259 0.15 -16.76 4.65
C ALA A 259 1.22 -16.17 3.74
N ASN A 260 2.11 -17.00 3.23
CA ASN A 260 3.21 -16.57 2.38
C ASN A 260 2.73 -15.87 1.11
N SER A 261 2.82 -14.54 1.09
CA SER A 261 2.43 -13.70 -0.05
C SER A 261 1.00 -13.97 -0.54
N MET A 262 0.00 -13.89 0.37
CA MET A 262 -1.40 -14.22 0.10
C MET A 262 -1.97 -13.53 -1.15
N TYR A 263 -1.77 -12.23 -1.33
CA TYR A 263 -2.29 -11.51 -2.50
C TYR A 263 -1.69 -12.00 -3.82
N PRO A 264 -0.36 -12.16 -3.97
CA PRO A 264 0.23 -12.85 -5.11
C PRO A 264 -0.30 -14.27 -5.32
N PHE A 265 -0.50 -15.03 -4.25
CA PHE A 265 -1.07 -16.37 -4.33
C PHE A 265 -2.45 -16.36 -5.00
N VAL A 266 -3.38 -15.56 -4.49
CA VAL A 266 -4.74 -15.54 -5.06
C VAL A 266 -4.76 -14.99 -6.48
N MET A 267 -3.84 -14.09 -6.84
CA MET A 267 -3.68 -13.61 -8.21
C MET A 267 -3.21 -14.70 -9.19
N ALA A 268 -2.36 -15.63 -8.74
CA ALA A 268 -1.76 -16.66 -9.60
C ALA A 268 -2.43 -18.04 -9.46
N HIS A 269 -3.34 -18.21 -8.52
CA HIS A 269 -3.98 -19.51 -8.31
C HIS A 269 -4.78 -19.95 -9.53
N PRO A 270 -4.55 -21.17 -10.07
CA PRO A 270 -5.10 -21.59 -11.35
C PRO A 270 -6.62 -21.73 -11.37
N ALA A 271 -7.25 -21.93 -10.21
CA ALA A 271 -8.72 -21.98 -10.09
C ALA A 271 -9.36 -20.59 -10.07
N ASN A 272 -8.61 -19.53 -9.76
CA ASN A 272 -9.17 -18.20 -9.59
C ASN A 272 -9.38 -17.50 -10.95
N LEU A 273 -10.58 -17.05 -11.16
CA LEU A 273 -10.99 -16.29 -12.33
C LEU A 273 -11.29 -14.84 -11.93
N PHE A 274 -11.02 -13.95 -12.86
CA PHE A 274 -11.26 -12.51 -12.73
C PHE A 274 -12.16 -12.03 -13.86
N PRO A 275 -12.97 -10.98 -13.67
CA PRO A 275 -13.89 -10.52 -14.69
C PRO A 275 -13.15 -9.91 -15.89
N ASP A 276 -13.51 -10.34 -17.10
CA ASP A 276 -13.18 -9.63 -18.32
C ASP A 276 -14.14 -8.43 -18.47
N LEU A 277 -13.69 -7.26 -18.01
CA LEU A 277 -14.52 -6.04 -17.98
C LEU A 277 -14.96 -5.54 -19.36
N THR A 278 -14.51 -6.18 -20.44
CA THR A 278 -14.97 -5.91 -21.81
C THR A 278 -16.15 -6.79 -22.21
N LYS A 279 -16.50 -7.79 -21.40
CA LYS A 279 -17.53 -8.79 -21.65
C LYS A 279 -18.34 -9.03 -20.40
N CYS A 280 -19.16 -8.05 -20.04
CA CYS A 280 -20.03 -8.08 -18.89
C CYS A 280 -21.51 -8.03 -19.31
N TRP A 281 -22.36 -8.66 -18.52
CA TRP A 281 -23.81 -8.70 -18.74
C TRP A 281 -24.56 -8.64 -17.42
N ARG A 282 -25.63 -7.87 -17.40
CA ARG A 282 -26.65 -7.97 -16.37
C ARG A 282 -27.57 -9.14 -16.68
N VAL A 283 -27.90 -9.94 -15.70
CA VAL A 283 -28.77 -11.14 -15.84
C VAL A 283 -29.90 -11.10 -14.84
N GLY A 284 -30.88 -12.01 -14.99
CA GLY A 284 -31.99 -12.08 -14.05
C GLY A 284 -31.53 -12.35 -12.63
N ALA A 285 -31.99 -11.54 -11.69
CA ALA A 285 -31.58 -11.60 -10.27
C ALA A 285 -32.32 -12.74 -9.53
N THR A 286 -32.02 -13.98 -9.87
CA THR A 286 -32.62 -15.16 -9.26
C THR A 286 -31.55 -16.09 -8.69
N LYS A 287 -31.92 -16.84 -7.62
CA LYS A 287 -31.04 -17.82 -7.01
C LYS A 287 -30.57 -18.91 -8.02
N ASN A 288 -31.46 -19.34 -8.92
CA ASN A 288 -31.11 -20.31 -9.95
C ASN A 288 -30.10 -19.75 -10.94
N ALA A 289 -30.28 -18.49 -11.39
CA ALA A 289 -29.32 -17.85 -12.30
C ALA A 289 -27.94 -17.69 -11.63
N LEU A 290 -27.91 -17.28 -10.37
CA LEU A 290 -26.67 -17.18 -9.59
C LEU A 290 -25.97 -18.53 -9.49
N LEU A 291 -26.66 -19.59 -9.08
CA LEU A 291 -26.08 -20.92 -8.93
C LEU A 291 -25.60 -21.49 -10.27
N ASN A 292 -26.32 -21.24 -11.36
CA ASN A 292 -25.88 -21.66 -12.71
C ASN A 292 -24.57 -20.97 -13.11
N ILE A 293 -24.39 -19.68 -12.79
CA ILE A 293 -23.15 -18.96 -13.11
C ILE A 293 -22.01 -19.45 -12.22
N ILE A 294 -22.25 -19.61 -10.92
CA ILE A 294 -21.25 -20.11 -9.96
C ILE A 294 -20.72 -21.49 -10.38
N ASN A 295 -21.58 -22.36 -10.93
CA ASN A 295 -21.19 -23.69 -11.39
C ASN A 295 -20.58 -23.73 -12.80
N ASP A 296 -20.58 -22.63 -13.52
CA ASP A 296 -19.99 -22.55 -14.88
C ASP A 296 -18.52 -22.11 -14.78
N PRO A 297 -17.55 -22.96 -15.17
CA PRO A 297 -16.12 -22.64 -15.05
C PRO A 297 -15.63 -21.55 -16.02
N LEU A 298 -16.49 -21.02 -16.86
CA LEU A 298 -16.13 -19.99 -17.86
C LEU A 298 -16.50 -18.57 -17.42
N TYR A 299 -17.31 -18.44 -16.36
CA TYR A 299 -17.84 -17.16 -15.94
C TYR A 299 -17.53 -16.88 -14.49
N VAL A 300 -17.59 -15.61 -14.16
CA VAL A 300 -17.59 -15.08 -12.79
C VAL A 300 -18.77 -14.13 -12.63
N CYS A 301 -19.22 -13.91 -11.39
CA CYS A 301 -20.29 -12.97 -11.10
C CYS A 301 -19.99 -12.08 -9.89
N TRP A 302 -20.78 -11.04 -9.78
CA TRP A 302 -20.91 -10.22 -8.59
C TRP A 302 -22.38 -9.80 -8.47
N ALA A 303 -22.84 -9.68 -7.25
CA ALA A 303 -24.25 -9.46 -7.00
C ALA A 303 -24.49 -8.46 -5.86
N ASN A 304 -25.52 -7.66 -5.99
CA ASN A 304 -26.13 -6.92 -4.90
C ASN A 304 -27.21 -7.82 -4.29
N LEU A 305 -27.01 -8.20 -3.04
CA LEU A 305 -27.85 -9.21 -2.40
C LEU A 305 -27.91 -9.05 -0.88
N GLU A 306 -28.90 -9.71 -0.29
CA GLU A 306 -29.03 -9.86 1.15
C GLU A 306 -28.80 -11.31 1.54
N MET A 307 -27.95 -11.50 2.55
CA MET A 307 -27.65 -12.81 3.12
C MET A 307 -27.68 -12.77 4.65
N TYR A 308 -27.94 -13.91 5.26
CA TYR A 308 -27.79 -14.05 6.69
C TYR A 308 -27.11 -15.37 7.08
N ALA A 309 -26.39 -15.34 8.19
CA ALA A 309 -25.78 -16.49 8.83
C ALA A 309 -26.70 -16.98 9.94
N PRO A 310 -27.25 -18.21 9.87
CA PRO A 310 -27.94 -18.83 10.99
C PRO A 310 -27.05 -18.95 12.24
N GLU A 311 -27.66 -19.24 13.39
CA GLU A 311 -26.92 -19.52 14.60
C GLU A 311 -25.98 -20.73 14.40
N GLY A 312 -24.72 -20.57 14.87
CA GLY A 312 -23.66 -21.57 14.69
C GLY A 312 -22.91 -21.49 13.37
N VAL A 313 -23.31 -20.63 12.43
CA VAL A 313 -22.59 -20.39 11.19
C VAL A 313 -21.58 -19.26 11.38
N GLU A 314 -20.33 -19.49 10.96
CA GLU A 314 -19.24 -18.52 11.10
C GLU A 314 -19.51 -17.24 10.29
N ARG A 315 -19.18 -16.10 10.88
CA ARG A 315 -19.42 -14.77 10.31
C ARG A 315 -18.14 -14.23 9.71
N PHE A 316 -18.18 -13.87 8.42
CA PHE A 316 -16.97 -13.39 7.72
C PHE A 316 -17.25 -12.43 6.57
N LEU A 317 -18.51 -12.11 6.27
CA LEU A 317 -18.82 -11.15 5.22
C LEU A 317 -18.54 -9.70 5.68
N PRO A 318 -18.02 -8.83 4.79
CA PRO A 318 -17.66 -7.45 5.12
C PRO A 318 -18.91 -6.57 5.22
N VAL A 319 -19.24 -6.08 6.37
CA VAL A 319 -20.32 -5.11 6.59
C VAL A 319 -19.71 -3.76 6.97
N LEU A 320 -20.21 -2.68 6.40
CA LEU A 320 -19.79 -1.34 6.81
C LEU A 320 -20.52 -0.95 8.09
N GLY A 321 -19.76 -0.75 9.17
CA GLY A 321 -20.31 -0.28 10.44
C GLY A 321 -20.61 1.23 10.41
N ASP A 322 -21.35 1.71 11.39
CA ASP A 322 -21.74 3.12 11.52
C ASP A 322 -20.53 4.07 11.68
N ASP A 323 -19.40 3.54 12.15
CA ASP A 323 -18.12 4.25 12.24
C ASP A 323 -17.34 4.32 10.90
N GLY A 324 -17.92 3.78 9.81
CA GLY A 324 -17.30 3.69 8.48
C GLY A 324 -16.18 2.66 8.39
N ARG A 325 -16.08 1.72 9.34
CA ARG A 325 -15.10 0.63 9.33
C ARG A 325 -15.77 -0.69 8.99
N LEU A 326 -14.99 -1.61 8.44
CA LEU A 326 -15.47 -2.96 8.16
C LEU A 326 -15.62 -3.74 9.46
N ASP A 327 -16.81 -4.31 9.63
CA ASP A 327 -17.18 -5.28 10.65
C ASP A 327 -17.47 -6.64 9.99
N PHE A 328 -16.93 -7.70 10.52
CA PHE A 328 -17.11 -9.06 10.01
C PHE A 328 -17.86 -9.97 10.98
N ASN A 329 -18.37 -9.41 12.10
CA ASN A 329 -19.09 -10.16 13.12
C ASN A 329 -20.61 -10.11 12.93
N ARG A 330 -21.11 -9.45 11.89
CA ARG A 330 -22.53 -9.32 11.62
C ARG A 330 -23.10 -10.62 11.04
N SER A 331 -24.26 -11.02 11.52
CA SER A 331 -24.99 -12.16 10.98
C SER A 331 -25.79 -11.83 9.71
N GLU A 332 -25.94 -10.56 9.38
CA GLU A 332 -26.64 -10.08 8.18
C GLU A 332 -25.69 -9.27 7.31
N PHE A 333 -25.83 -9.48 6.01
CA PHE A 333 -25.13 -8.73 4.97
C PHE A 333 -26.14 -8.19 3.96
N SER A 334 -25.98 -6.94 3.55
CA SER A 334 -26.69 -6.32 2.43
C SER A 334 -25.71 -5.48 1.62
N GLY A 335 -25.65 -5.70 0.33
CA GLY A 335 -24.79 -4.96 -0.59
C GLY A 335 -24.16 -5.80 -1.70
N TRP A 336 -23.08 -5.28 -2.27
CA TRP A 336 -22.37 -5.93 -3.36
C TRP A 336 -21.29 -6.88 -2.85
N LEU A 337 -21.30 -8.12 -3.34
CA LEU A 337 -20.26 -9.14 -3.14
C LEU A 337 -19.73 -9.67 -4.46
N CYS A 338 -18.45 -10.04 -4.48
CA CYS A 338 -17.86 -10.84 -5.53
C CYS A 338 -18.15 -12.34 -5.33
N GLU A 339 -18.16 -13.09 -6.42
CA GLU A 339 -18.43 -14.53 -6.42
C GLU A 339 -17.65 -15.34 -5.38
N PRO A 340 -16.33 -15.14 -5.15
CA PRO A 340 -15.59 -15.95 -4.19
C PRO A 340 -16.23 -15.95 -2.79
N GLU A 341 -16.65 -14.79 -2.31
CA GLU A 341 -17.32 -14.67 -1.00
C GLU A 341 -18.71 -15.25 -1.00
N ILE A 342 -19.48 -15.07 -2.09
CA ILE A 342 -20.82 -15.69 -2.22
C ILE A 342 -20.70 -17.21 -2.19
N ARG A 343 -19.73 -17.77 -2.93
CA ARG A 343 -19.47 -19.21 -2.97
C ARG A 343 -19.08 -19.76 -1.60
N LEU A 344 -18.15 -19.10 -0.91
CA LEU A 344 -17.75 -19.51 0.44
C LEU A 344 -18.92 -19.38 1.43
N ALA A 345 -19.69 -18.30 1.37
CA ALA A 345 -20.84 -18.10 2.24
C ALA A 345 -21.88 -19.21 2.07
N LEU A 346 -22.20 -19.58 0.85
CA LEU A 346 -23.13 -20.70 0.58
C LEU A 346 -22.57 -22.03 1.05
N LYS A 347 -21.27 -22.28 0.89
CA LYS A 347 -20.58 -23.49 1.39
C LYS A 347 -20.65 -23.60 2.91
N GLU A 348 -20.45 -22.49 3.60
CA GLU A 348 -20.44 -22.42 5.07
C GLU A 348 -21.85 -22.29 5.70
N GLY A 349 -22.91 -22.28 4.89
CA GLY A 349 -24.29 -22.33 5.38
C GLY A 349 -25.00 -20.98 5.49
N TRP A 350 -24.44 -19.91 4.95
CA TRP A 350 -25.18 -18.66 4.80
C TRP A 350 -26.35 -18.81 3.85
N ILE A 351 -27.42 -18.10 4.10
CA ILE A 351 -28.68 -18.17 3.35
C ILE A 351 -28.92 -16.86 2.61
N ILE A 352 -29.17 -16.94 1.31
CA ILE A 352 -29.59 -15.78 0.50
C ILE A 352 -31.05 -15.48 0.82
N LYS A 353 -31.33 -14.26 1.29
CA LYS A 353 -32.68 -13.71 1.46
C LYS A 353 -33.22 -13.17 0.15
N GLU A 354 -32.46 -12.28 -0.48
CA GLU A 354 -32.88 -11.59 -1.71
C GLU A 354 -31.65 -11.31 -2.61
N ILE A 355 -31.89 -11.25 -3.92
CA ILE A 355 -30.90 -10.79 -4.91
C ILE A 355 -31.52 -9.61 -5.63
N HIS A 356 -30.98 -8.42 -5.43
CA HIS A 356 -31.44 -7.19 -6.05
C HIS A 356 -30.90 -7.04 -7.46
N GLU A 357 -29.65 -7.45 -7.65
CA GLU A 357 -28.98 -7.38 -8.95
C GLU A 357 -27.91 -8.45 -9.08
N LEU A 358 -27.76 -8.99 -10.29
CA LEU A 358 -26.79 -10.00 -10.63
C LEU A 358 -26.10 -9.66 -11.94
N ASN A 359 -24.78 -9.55 -11.89
CA ASN A 359 -23.93 -9.29 -13.02
C ASN A 359 -22.97 -10.45 -13.26
N LYS A 360 -22.67 -10.75 -14.52
CA LYS A 360 -21.67 -11.77 -14.88
C LYS A 360 -20.68 -11.26 -15.90
N SER A 361 -19.53 -11.89 -15.93
CA SER A 361 -18.49 -11.66 -16.92
C SER A 361 -17.83 -12.96 -17.32
N ARG A 362 -17.22 -13.00 -18.50
CA ARG A 362 -16.29 -14.07 -18.82
C ARG A 362 -15.12 -14.06 -17.83
N GLY A 363 -14.74 -15.23 -17.34
CA GLY A 363 -13.61 -15.39 -16.44
C GLY A 363 -12.28 -15.42 -17.20
N ILE A 364 -11.28 -14.72 -16.68
CA ILE A 364 -9.92 -14.65 -17.23
C ILE A 364 -8.88 -14.79 -16.13
N ARG A 365 -7.62 -15.08 -16.49
CA ARG A 365 -6.48 -15.22 -15.54
C ARG A 365 -5.38 -14.21 -15.86
N PRO A 366 -5.58 -12.91 -15.48
CA PRO A 366 -4.71 -11.81 -15.92
C PRO A 366 -3.34 -11.76 -15.28
N PHE A 367 -3.13 -12.49 -14.20
CA PHE A 367 -1.98 -12.29 -13.33
C PHE A 367 -0.99 -13.46 -13.33
N MET A 368 -1.38 -14.64 -13.86
CA MET A 368 -0.58 -15.85 -13.73
C MET A 368 0.84 -15.69 -14.27
N ASN A 369 0.99 -15.17 -15.49
CA ASN A 369 2.31 -15.00 -16.10
C ASN A 369 3.17 -14.00 -15.32
N TYR A 370 2.57 -12.90 -14.87
CA TYR A 370 3.23 -11.87 -14.08
C TYR A 370 3.73 -12.42 -12.73
N ILE A 371 2.85 -13.04 -11.96
CA ILE A 371 3.21 -13.54 -10.63
C ILE A 371 4.16 -14.72 -10.72
N ASN A 372 3.90 -15.71 -11.59
CA ASN A 372 4.77 -16.88 -11.72
C ASN A 372 6.18 -16.52 -12.19
N GLY A 373 6.29 -15.56 -13.13
CA GLY A 373 7.58 -15.04 -13.58
C GLY A 373 8.37 -14.36 -12.47
N LEU A 374 7.72 -13.46 -11.73
CA LEU A 374 8.35 -12.76 -10.60
C LEU A 374 8.65 -13.71 -9.43
N TYR A 375 7.78 -14.68 -9.14
CA TYR A 375 8.03 -15.64 -8.07
C TYR A 375 9.22 -16.53 -8.34
N LYS A 376 9.40 -16.97 -9.61
CA LYS A 376 10.60 -17.68 -10.03
C LYS A 376 11.86 -16.83 -9.83
N LEU A 377 11.83 -15.58 -10.27
CA LEU A 377 12.94 -14.64 -10.09
C LEU A 377 13.24 -14.38 -8.61
N ARG A 378 12.20 -14.27 -7.77
CA ARG A 378 12.32 -14.15 -6.32
C ARG A 378 13.04 -15.33 -5.69
N LYS A 379 12.68 -16.58 -6.08
CA LYS A 379 13.35 -17.79 -5.59
C LYS A 379 14.82 -17.82 -6.01
N GLU A 380 15.13 -17.42 -7.25
CA GLU A 380 16.50 -17.33 -7.75
C GLU A 380 17.31 -16.33 -6.91
N TYR A 381 16.84 -15.11 -6.69
CA TYR A 381 17.52 -14.13 -5.86
C TYR A 381 17.68 -14.60 -4.40
N LYS A 382 16.63 -15.19 -3.82
CA LYS A 382 16.68 -15.73 -2.46
C LYS A 382 17.75 -16.82 -2.32
N SER A 383 17.89 -17.73 -3.29
CA SER A 383 18.90 -18.79 -3.26
C SER A 383 20.33 -18.26 -3.37
N GLN A 384 20.51 -17.09 -3.99
CA GLN A 384 21.80 -16.41 -4.15
C GLN A 384 22.11 -15.45 -3.00
N GLY A 385 21.19 -15.26 -2.05
CA GLY A 385 21.30 -14.25 -0.99
C GLY A 385 21.31 -12.82 -1.53
N ASP A 386 20.68 -12.60 -2.70
CA ASP A 386 20.62 -11.32 -3.40
C ASP A 386 19.47 -10.47 -2.83
N SER A 387 19.82 -9.26 -2.39
CA SER A 387 18.89 -8.29 -1.80
C SER A 387 17.73 -7.87 -2.71
N ARG A 388 17.85 -8.05 -4.02
CA ARG A 388 16.79 -7.78 -4.99
C ARG A 388 15.55 -8.68 -4.82
N GLU A 389 15.65 -9.77 -4.05
CA GLU A 389 14.50 -10.59 -3.63
C GLU A 389 13.40 -9.71 -3.01
N MET A 390 13.78 -8.76 -2.17
CA MET A 390 12.84 -7.83 -1.53
C MET A 390 12.12 -6.94 -2.56
N LEU A 391 12.83 -6.44 -3.57
CA LEU A 391 12.24 -5.61 -4.64
C LEU A 391 11.19 -6.37 -5.44
N VAL A 392 11.47 -7.63 -5.75
CA VAL A 392 10.52 -8.52 -6.42
C VAL A 392 9.29 -8.77 -5.54
N LYS A 393 9.48 -9.05 -4.25
CA LYS A 393 8.37 -9.20 -3.28
C LYS A 393 7.48 -7.95 -3.25
N MET A 394 8.09 -6.77 -3.21
CA MET A 394 7.36 -5.50 -3.22
C MET A 394 6.56 -5.32 -4.52
N ALA A 395 7.16 -5.64 -5.68
CA ALA A 395 6.49 -5.54 -6.96
C ALA A 395 5.28 -6.48 -7.04
N MET A 396 5.42 -7.73 -6.60
CA MET A 396 4.31 -8.70 -6.57
C MET A 396 3.13 -8.20 -5.74
N ASN A 397 3.39 -7.62 -4.57
CA ASN A 397 2.35 -7.18 -3.64
C ASN A 397 1.70 -5.83 -4.02
N SER A 398 2.34 -5.02 -4.86
CA SER A 398 1.89 -3.64 -5.15
C SER A 398 0.93 -3.53 -6.33
N LEU A 399 0.75 -4.60 -7.12
CA LEU A 399 0.02 -4.53 -8.38
C LEU A 399 -1.48 -4.33 -8.18
N TYR A 400 -2.12 -5.15 -7.35
CA TYR A 400 -3.59 -5.19 -7.26
C TYR A 400 -4.19 -3.85 -6.80
N GLY A 401 -3.52 -3.18 -5.86
CA GLY A 401 -3.95 -1.87 -5.37
C GLY A 401 -3.97 -0.77 -6.45
N ARG A 402 -3.20 -0.96 -7.53
CA ARG A 402 -3.15 -0.01 -8.64
C ARG A 402 -4.45 0.03 -9.44
N PHE A 403 -5.15 -1.09 -9.56
CA PHE A 403 -6.42 -1.18 -10.26
C PHE A 403 -7.58 -0.61 -9.45
N GLY A 404 -7.48 -0.63 -8.12
CA GLY A 404 -8.48 -0.13 -7.17
C GLY A 404 -8.26 1.30 -6.70
N LEU A 405 -7.45 2.09 -7.41
CA LEU A 405 -7.25 3.50 -7.07
C LEU A 405 -8.54 4.29 -7.31
N ARG A 406 -9.15 4.76 -6.23
CA ARG A 406 -10.32 5.64 -6.29
C ARG A 406 -9.89 7.08 -6.59
N PRO A 407 -10.68 7.84 -7.37
CA PRO A 407 -10.48 9.27 -7.53
C PRO A 407 -10.50 9.93 -6.15
N LYS A 408 -9.58 10.85 -5.91
CA LYS A 408 -9.61 11.63 -4.68
C LYS A 408 -10.21 12.98 -4.98
N PRO A 409 -11.24 13.39 -4.24
CA PRO A 409 -11.84 14.70 -4.44
C PRO A 409 -10.82 15.80 -4.15
N THR A 410 -10.79 16.83 -4.99
CA THR A 410 -10.02 18.05 -4.76
C THR A 410 -10.85 18.98 -3.90
N ARG A 411 -10.37 19.30 -2.69
CA ARG A 411 -11.06 20.26 -1.82
C ARG A 411 -11.02 21.65 -2.44
N ILE A 412 -12.17 22.30 -2.39
CA ILE A 412 -12.33 23.70 -2.81
C ILE A 412 -12.25 24.55 -1.55
N GLU A 413 -11.28 25.45 -1.48
CA GLU A 413 -11.00 26.22 -0.26
C GLU A 413 -11.59 27.64 -0.31
N ASN A 414 -11.71 28.21 -1.51
CA ASN A 414 -12.25 29.56 -1.70
C ASN A 414 -13.65 29.57 -2.31
N PRO A 415 -14.56 30.44 -1.87
CA PRO A 415 -15.89 30.58 -2.46
C PRO A 415 -15.88 30.80 -3.98
N GLU A 416 -14.93 31.58 -4.51
CA GLU A 416 -14.75 31.82 -5.94
C GLU A 416 -14.43 30.55 -6.75
N ASP A 417 -13.76 29.60 -6.12
CA ASP A 417 -13.42 28.33 -6.76
C ASP A 417 -14.61 27.36 -6.80
N ILE A 418 -15.62 27.56 -5.93
CA ILE A 418 -16.89 26.82 -6.00
C ILE A 418 -17.64 27.18 -7.28
N GLU A 419 -17.66 28.44 -7.64
CA GLU A 419 -18.31 28.91 -8.87
C GLU A 419 -17.60 28.37 -10.13
N LYS A 420 -16.26 28.35 -10.11
CA LYS A 420 -15.44 27.73 -11.16
C LYS A 420 -15.67 26.22 -11.26
N ALA A 421 -15.79 25.55 -10.12
CA ALA A 421 -16.07 24.11 -10.03
C ALA A 421 -17.48 23.79 -10.55
N GLN A 422 -18.48 24.61 -10.21
CA GLN A 422 -19.83 24.47 -10.71
C GLN A 422 -19.87 24.64 -12.24
N LYS A 423 -19.23 25.67 -12.78
CA LYS A 423 -19.10 25.85 -14.23
C LYS A 423 -18.41 24.64 -14.89
N LYS A 424 -17.38 24.07 -14.30
CA LYS A 424 -16.75 22.85 -14.81
C LYS A 424 -17.70 21.67 -14.85
N LYS A 425 -18.47 21.44 -13.78
CA LYS A 425 -19.49 20.39 -13.72
C LYS A 425 -20.55 20.58 -14.81
N ASP A 426 -21.02 21.80 -15.01
CA ASP A 426 -22.07 22.12 -15.97
C ASP A 426 -21.63 21.92 -17.44
N TYR A 427 -20.33 22.04 -17.72
CA TYR A 427 -19.74 21.84 -19.05
C TYR A 427 -19.20 20.44 -19.33
N ASP A 428 -18.93 19.64 -18.29
CA ASP A 428 -18.26 18.35 -18.45
C ASP A 428 -18.71 17.37 -17.35
N GLU A 429 -19.50 16.38 -17.74
CA GLU A 429 -20.07 15.33 -16.87
C GLU A 429 -19.02 14.51 -16.10
N ARG A 430 -17.75 14.60 -16.47
CA ARG A 430 -16.67 13.95 -15.72
C ARG A 430 -16.42 14.57 -14.34
N TYR A 431 -16.92 15.78 -14.10
CA TYR A 431 -16.78 16.47 -12.82
C TYR A 431 -18.04 16.37 -11.99
N GLU A 432 -17.88 16.05 -10.73
CA GLU A 432 -18.93 16.04 -9.73
C GLU A 432 -18.57 16.98 -8.60
N LEU A 433 -19.48 17.90 -8.26
CA LEU A 433 -19.35 18.75 -7.08
C LEU A 433 -20.03 18.04 -5.91
N CYS A 434 -19.21 17.54 -4.99
CA CYS A 434 -19.66 16.83 -3.81
C CYS A 434 -19.50 17.69 -2.57
N PHE A 435 -20.42 17.52 -1.61
CA PHE A 435 -20.29 18.09 -0.28
C PHE A 435 -20.06 16.95 0.71
N TYR A 436 -18.90 16.92 1.33
CA TYR A 436 -18.56 15.90 2.30
C TYR A 436 -18.72 16.44 3.70
N ASP A 437 -19.60 15.82 4.47
CA ASP A 437 -19.76 16.13 5.89
C ASP A 437 -18.73 15.35 6.71
N ARG A 438 -17.85 16.07 7.38
CA ARG A 438 -16.95 15.50 8.38
C ARG A 438 -17.10 16.28 9.66
N LYS A 439 -17.84 15.75 10.63
CA LYS A 439 -18.14 16.37 11.93
C LYS A 439 -18.93 17.67 11.79
N ASN A 440 -20.09 17.62 11.13
CA ASN A 440 -21.03 18.74 10.95
C ASN A 440 -20.46 19.98 10.22
N MET A 441 -19.42 19.82 9.42
CA MET A 441 -18.92 20.85 8.51
C MET A 441 -18.90 20.30 7.10
N ALA A 442 -19.83 20.77 6.27
CA ALA A 442 -19.87 20.46 4.84
C ALA A 442 -18.76 21.23 4.12
N TYR A 443 -17.84 20.50 3.49
CA TYR A 443 -16.79 21.06 2.65
C TYR A 443 -17.08 20.74 1.18
N PRO A 444 -17.04 21.71 0.26
CA PRO A 444 -17.17 21.43 -1.15
C PRO A 444 -15.92 20.78 -1.71
N TYR A 445 -16.11 19.74 -2.54
CA TYR A 445 -15.07 19.04 -3.26
C TYR A 445 -15.43 18.91 -4.72
N LEU A 446 -14.46 19.10 -5.60
CA LEU A 446 -14.58 18.74 -7.00
C LEU A 446 -14.01 17.34 -7.21
N LEU A 447 -14.86 16.41 -7.59
CA LEU A 447 -14.48 15.05 -7.97
C LEU A 447 -14.31 15.01 -9.49
N ASP A 448 -13.12 14.66 -9.97
CA ASP A 448 -12.86 14.40 -11.38
C ASP A 448 -12.85 12.88 -11.59
N HIS A 449 -13.91 12.33 -12.11
CA HIS A 449 -14.06 10.89 -12.35
C HIS A 449 -13.06 10.33 -13.36
N HIS A 450 -12.42 11.20 -14.15
CA HIS A 450 -11.41 10.81 -15.13
C HIS A 450 -9.98 11.06 -14.68
N ASN A 451 -9.76 11.83 -13.63
CA ASN A 451 -8.42 12.20 -13.16
C ASN A 451 -7.92 11.29 -12.05
N THR A 452 -7.84 10.01 -12.33
CA THR A 452 -7.07 9.08 -11.55
C THR A 452 -5.67 9.05 -12.09
N SER A 453 -4.79 9.87 -11.50
CA SER A 453 -3.33 9.83 -11.73
C SER A 453 -2.90 9.47 -13.16
N GLY A 454 -3.38 10.23 -14.16
CA GLY A 454 -2.70 10.31 -15.46
C GLY A 454 -3.03 9.26 -16.51
N SER A 455 -3.94 8.32 -16.30
CA SER A 455 -4.53 7.55 -17.41
C SER A 455 -5.79 6.79 -16.98
N ASN A 456 -6.88 7.08 -17.60
CA ASN A 456 -8.19 6.41 -17.45
C ASN A 456 -8.17 4.91 -17.81
N SER A 457 -7.05 4.40 -18.29
CA SER A 457 -6.91 3.03 -18.80
C SER A 457 -6.51 2.00 -17.74
N SER A 458 -6.37 2.38 -16.48
CA SER A 458 -5.87 1.48 -15.43
C SER A 458 -6.80 1.31 -14.23
N GLN A 459 -8.01 1.86 -14.27
CA GLN A 459 -9.02 1.63 -13.25
C GLN A 459 -9.86 0.41 -13.61
N TRP A 460 -9.54 -0.71 -12.99
CA TRP A 460 -10.28 -1.95 -13.16
C TRP A 460 -10.64 -2.49 -11.78
N PHE A 461 -11.65 -1.89 -11.18
CA PHE A 461 -12.08 -2.26 -9.83
C PHE A 461 -12.37 -3.74 -9.70
N GLY A 462 -12.84 -4.40 -10.75
CA GLY A 462 -13.08 -5.82 -10.75
C GLY A 462 -11.85 -6.66 -10.40
N PHE A 463 -10.65 -6.27 -10.85
CA PHE A 463 -9.43 -6.97 -10.46
C PHE A 463 -9.12 -6.81 -8.98
N SER A 464 -9.16 -5.57 -8.46
CA SER A 464 -8.89 -5.33 -7.03
C SER A 464 -9.96 -5.95 -6.14
N ALA A 465 -11.24 -5.86 -6.52
CA ALA A 465 -12.36 -6.42 -5.78
C ALA A 465 -12.24 -7.93 -5.65
N PHE A 466 -12.00 -8.64 -6.76
CA PHE A 466 -11.85 -10.10 -6.77
C PHE A 466 -10.58 -10.55 -6.05
N VAL A 467 -9.44 -9.86 -6.23
CA VAL A 467 -8.20 -10.19 -5.47
C VAL A 467 -8.45 -10.08 -3.97
N CYS A 468 -9.08 -9.00 -3.50
CA CYS A 468 -9.39 -8.84 -2.08
C CYS A 468 -10.45 -9.84 -1.59
N SER A 469 -11.44 -10.17 -2.42
CA SER A 469 -12.45 -11.16 -2.11
C SER A 469 -11.83 -12.55 -1.92
N TYR A 470 -11.01 -13.01 -2.87
CA TYR A 470 -10.26 -14.26 -2.72
C TYR A 470 -9.36 -14.27 -1.48
N ALA A 471 -8.64 -13.17 -1.22
CA ALA A 471 -7.77 -13.08 -0.05
C ALA A 471 -8.56 -13.16 1.27
N ARG A 472 -9.73 -12.52 1.33
CA ARG A 472 -10.63 -12.64 2.49
C ARG A 472 -11.18 -14.05 2.65
N CYS A 473 -11.46 -14.77 1.54
CA CYS A 473 -11.88 -16.17 1.60
C CYS A 473 -10.78 -17.07 2.17
N VAL A 474 -9.54 -16.93 1.69
CA VAL A 474 -8.39 -17.68 2.23
C VAL A 474 -8.22 -17.44 3.73
N LEU A 475 -8.33 -16.18 4.17
CA LEU A 475 -8.25 -15.84 5.58
C LEU A 475 -9.46 -16.37 6.37
N ALA A 476 -10.66 -16.33 5.80
CA ALA A 476 -11.88 -16.86 6.45
C ALA A 476 -11.78 -18.37 6.64
N GLU A 477 -11.31 -19.13 5.64
CA GLU A 477 -11.07 -20.57 5.74
C GLU A 477 -10.07 -20.91 6.85
N ALA A 478 -8.98 -20.12 6.99
CA ALA A 478 -8.02 -20.29 8.08
C ALA A 478 -8.65 -20.00 9.47
N ILE A 479 -9.48 -18.95 9.57
CA ILE A 479 -10.19 -18.65 10.82
C ILE A 479 -11.16 -19.78 11.18
N ILE A 480 -11.89 -20.30 10.22
CA ILE A 480 -12.82 -21.44 10.40
C ILE A 480 -12.02 -22.69 10.82
N ALA A 481 -10.84 -22.92 10.25
CA ALA A 481 -9.97 -24.02 10.66
C ALA A 481 -9.54 -23.92 12.14
N GLY A 482 -9.22 -22.71 12.62
CA GLY A 482 -8.90 -22.47 14.03
C GLY A 482 -10.14 -22.55 14.96
N GLY A 483 -11.34 -22.33 14.41
CA GLY A 483 -12.59 -22.33 15.18
C GLY A 483 -12.54 -21.35 16.35
N GLU A 484 -13.06 -21.76 17.52
CA GLU A 484 -13.08 -20.94 18.75
C GLU A 484 -11.68 -20.57 19.28
N ASN A 485 -10.63 -21.22 18.78
CA ASN A 485 -9.25 -20.89 19.10
C ASN A 485 -8.70 -19.73 18.27
N SER A 486 -9.40 -19.26 17.23
CA SER A 486 -9.02 -18.10 16.42
C SER A 486 -9.22 -16.81 17.20
N LEU A 487 -8.13 -16.15 17.60
CA LEU A 487 -8.18 -14.97 18.49
C LEU A 487 -8.25 -13.66 17.72
N TYR A 488 -7.41 -13.54 16.70
CA TYR A 488 -7.18 -12.30 15.99
C TYR A 488 -6.71 -12.55 14.56
N SER A 489 -7.02 -11.65 13.65
CA SER A 489 -6.50 -11.67 12.28
C SER A 489 -6.08 -10.29 11.80
N ASP A 490 -5.05 -10.23 10.96
CA ASP A 490 -4.59 -9.00 10.30
C ASP A 490 -4.18 -9.25 8.85
N THR A 491 -5.15 -9.19 7.96
CA THR A 491 -5.00 -9.24 6.50
C THR A 491 -4.57 -10.62 5.97
N ASP A 492 -3.41 -11.10 6.31
CA ASP A 492 -2.76 -12.34 5.87
C ASP A 492 -2.23 -13.18 7.03
N SER A 493 -2.53 -12.79 8.26
CA SER A 493 -2.15 -13.53 9.46
C SER A 493 -3.35 -13.89 10.35
N VAL A 494 -3.21 -14.99 11.06
CA VAL A 494 -4.16 -15.48 12.07
C VAL A 494 -3.40 -15.82 13.34
N HIS A 495 -3.95 -15.38 14.49
CA HIS A 495 -3.46 -15.76 15.82
C HIS A 495 -4.42 -16.77 16.43
N ILE A 496 -3.91 -17.90 16.85
CA ILE A 496 -4.71 -18.97 17.47
C ILE A 496 -4.16 -19.35 18.85
N ARG A 497 -5.01 -19.92 19.71
CA ARG A 497 -4.53 -20.61 20.90
C ARG A 497 -3.80 -21.90 20.51
N GLU A 498 -2.81 -22.29 21.29
CA GLU A 498 -2.03 -23.51 21.03
C GLU A 498 -2.90 -24.78 21.02
N GLU A 499 -3.98 -24.82 21.79
CA GLU A 499 -4.95 -25.93 21.82
C GLU A 499 -5.63 -26.17 20.47
N GLY A 500 -5.71 -25.15 19.64
CA GLY A 500 -6.26 -25.24 18.28
C GLY A 500 -5.26 -25.66 17.22
N LYS A 501 -3.98 -25.82 17.56
CA LYS A 501 -2.88 -26.03 16.60
C LYS A 501 -3.09 -27.25 15.71
N GLU A 502 -3.32 -28.41 16.30
CA GLU A 502 -3.44 -29.69 15.59
C GLU A 502 -4.53 -29.62 14.52
N ARG A 503 -5.75 -29.23 14.91
CA ARG A 503 -6.87 -29.04 13.99
C ARG A 503 -6.56 -28.01 12.90
N PHE A 504 -5.92 -26.90 13.26
CA PHE A 504 -5.57 -25.84 12.32
C PHE A 504 -4.59 -26.35 11.26
N GLU A 505 -3.52 -27.02 11.68
CA GLU A 505 -2.48 -27.54 10.80
C GLU A 505 -2.95 -28.72 9.91
N GLU A 506 -3.98 -29.44 10.31
CA GLU A 506 -4.63 -30.48 9.47
C GLU A 506 -5.45 -29.88 8.32
N LEU A 507 -6.05 -28.71 8.53
CA LEU A 507 -7.01 -28.11 7.59
C LEU A 507 -6.38 -27.07 6.65
N ILE A 508 -5.15 -26.59 6.94
CA ILE A 508 -4.46 -25.61 6.13
C ILE A 508 -3.21 -26.21 5.48
N SER A 509 -2.78 -25.60 4.37
CA SER A 509 -1.52 -25.99 3.72
C SER A 509 -0.33 -25.29 4.36
N LEU A 510 0.55 -26.01 5.03
CA LEU A 510 1.76 -25.48 5.65
C LEU A 510 2.94 -25.53 4.69
N GLY A 511 3.84 -24.54 4.78
CA GLY A 511 5.11 -24.52 4.05
C GLY A 511 5.60 -23.12 3.68
N ASP A 512 6.61 -23.10 2.82
CA ASP A 512 7.28 -21.86 2.36
C ASP A 512 6.87 -21.44 0.92
N GLU A 513 6.00 -22.21 0.26
CA GLU A 513 5.53 -21.88 -1.08
C GLU A 513 4.45 -20.80 -1.05
N LEU A 514 4.17 -20.24 -2.23
CA LEU A 514 3.19 -19.18 -2.39
C LEU A 514 1.80 -19.63 -1.88
N GLY A 515 1.23 -18.89 -0.93
CA GLY A 515 -0.07 -19.15 -0.32
C GLY A 515 -0.08 -20.19 0.79
N GLN A 516 1.04 -20.86 1.05
CA GLN A 516 1.16 -21.73 2.22
C GLN A 516 1.28 -20.93 3.50
N TRP A 517 0.75 -21.48 4.58
CA TRP A 517 0.81 -20.88 5.89
C TRP A 517 2.10 -21.29 6.61
N LYS A 518 2.66 -20.37 7.35
CA LYS A 518 3.88 -20.55 8.11
C LYS A 518 3.69 -20.09 9.54
N LEU A 519 4.17 -20.88 10.49
CA LEU A 519 4.28 -20.47 11.89
C LEU A 519 5.38 -19.40 12.00
N GLU A 520 5.00 -18.15 12.21
CA GLU A 520 5.92 -17.01 12.35
C GLU A 520 6.59 -16.94 13.72
N THR A 521 5.95 -17.50 14.73
CA THR A 521 6.49 -17.56 16.08
C THR A 521 7.00 -18.96 16.37
N PRO A 522 8.31 -19.21 16.24
CA PRO A 522 8.89 -20.53 16.55
C PRO A 522 8.83 -20.88 18.06
N VAL A 523 8.50 -19.90 18.89
CA VAL A 523 8.30 -20.04 20.33
C VAL A 523 6.91 -19.53 20.64
N THR A 524 6.13 -20.33 21.34
CA THR A 524 4.78 -19.95 21.82
C THR A 524 4.84 -18.60 22.53
N ILE A 525 3.91 -17.71 22.17
CA ILE A 525 3.73 -16.45 22.86
C ILE A 525 3.02 -16.77 24.16
N VAL A 526 3.77 -16.68 25.26
CA VAL A 526 3.28 -17.14 26.56
C VAL A 526 2.06 -16.36 27.03
N LYS A 527 2.06 -15.03 26.76
CA LYS A 527 0.95 -14.17 27.12
C LYS A 527 0.71 -13.12 26.04
N ALA A 528 -0.54 -12.94 25.63
CA ALA A 528 -0.99 -11.88 24.70
C ALA A 528 -2.16 -11.11 25.29
N ILE A 529 -2.20 -9.80 25.02
CA ILE A 529 -3.35 -8.94 25.34
C ILE A 529 -3.74 -8.21 24.06
N TYR A 530 -4.96 -8.38 23.62
CA TYR A 530 -5.54 -7.71 22.46
C TYR A 530 -6.47 -6.60 22.92
N TRP A 531 -6.23 -5.37 22.48
CA TRP A 531 -7.04 -4.22 22.86
C TRP A 531 -8.09 -3.88 21.79
N ARG A 532 -7.65 -3.90 20.53
CA ARG A 532 -8.47 -3.65 19.34
C ARG A 532 -7.72 -4.03 18.07
N LYS A 533 -8.35 -3.80 16.91
CA LYS A 533 -7.71 -3.92 15.58
C LYS A 533 -6.37 -3.16 15.57
N LYS A 534 -5.27 -3.86 15.25
CA LYS A 534 -3.90 -3.34 15.19
C LYS A 534 -3.38 -2.71 16.51
N ALA A 535 -3.89 -3.20 17.64
CA ALA A 535 -3.39 -2.84 18.97
C ALA A 535 -3.35 -4.07 19.87
N TYR A 536 -2.14 -4.58 20.13
CA TYR A 536 -1.90 -5.72 21.01
C TYR A 536 -0.48 -5.72 21.56
N THR A 537 -0.28 -6.44 22.68
CA THR A 537 1.02 -6.65 23.32
C THR A 537 1.25 -8.13 23.57
N TRP A 538 2.44 -8.61 23.23
CA TRP A 538 2.92 -9.96 23.51
C TRP A 538 4.03 -9.96 24.55
N TYR A 539 4.02 -10.95 25.40
CA TYR A 539 4.97 -11.14 26.46
C TYR A 539 5.66 -12.50 26.34
N ASP A 540 6.93 -12.57 26.79
CA ASP A 540 7.65 -13.83 26.95
C ASP A 540 7.40 -14.44 28.33
N LYS A 541 8.06 -15.59 28.59
CA LYS A 541 7.99 -16.30 29.88
C LYS A 541 8.46 -15.47 31.08
N ASP A 542 9.32 -14.49 30.84
CA ASP A 542 9.88 -13.59 31.86
C ASP A 542 9.06 -12.30 32.01
N ASN A 543 7.86 -12.28 31.39
CA ASN A 543 6.92 -11.16 31.36
C ASN A 543 7.50 -9.88 30.69
N ASN A 544 8.53 -10.02 29.84
CA ASN A 544 9.03 -8.92 29.04
C ASN A 544 8.17 -8.73 27.78
N LYS A 545 7.97 -7.47 27.38
CA LYS A 545 7.25 -7.15 26.14
C LYS A 545 8.07 -7.56 24.91
N ARG A 546 7.61 -8.55 24.15
CA ARG A 546 8.29 -9.02 22.92
C ARG A 546 7.84 -8.28 21.67
N LYS A 547 6.54 -8.05 21.54
CA LYS A 547 5.95 -7.37 20.39
C LYS A 547 4.82 -6.48 20.88
N VAL A 548 4.89 -5.20 20.54
CA VAL A 548 3.81 -4.26 20.78
C VAL A 548 3.41 -3.66 19.46
N LYS A 549 2.15 -3.81 19.09
CA LYS A 549 1.56 -3.19 17.92
C LYS A 549 0.50 -2.18 18.37
N ALA A 550 0.67 -0.92 17.97
CA ALA A 550 -0.31 0.12 18.25
C ALA A 550 -0.31 1.11 17.08
N LYS A 551 -1.19 0.89 16.10
CA LYS A 551 -1.23 1.70 14.88
C LYS A 551 -1.49 3.17 15.20
N GLY A 552 -0.52 4.02 14.87
CA GLY A 552 -0.60 5.48 15.01
C GLY A 552 -0.22 6.00 16.39
N VAL A 553 0.40 5.16 17.23
CA VAL A 553 0.93 5.53 18.55
C VAL A 553 2.39 5.11 18.62
N GLN A 554 3.23 5.97 19.21
CA GLN A 554 4.61 5.61 19.51
C GLN A 554 4.65 4.66 20.70
N VAL A 555 5.25 3.50 20.54
CA VAL A 555 5.33 2.48 21.59
C VAL A 555 6.76 2.21 22.06
N LYS A 556 7.76 2.80 21.38
CA LYS A 556 9.17 2.72 21.75
C LYS A 556 9.76 4.12 21.83
N ASN A 557 10.70 4.31 22.76
CA ASN A 557 11.53 5.49 22.79
C ASN A 557 12.62 5.44 21.70
N ASP A 558 13.45 6.48 21.62
CA ASP A 558 14.50 6.59 20.61
C ASP A 558 15.63 5.56 20.81
N LYS A 559 15.74 4.98 22.02
CA LYS A 559 16.66 3.88 22.35
C LYS A 559 16.09 2.49 21.98
N GLY A 560 14.88 2.44 21.41
CA GLY A 560 14.22 1.19 21.03
C GLY A 560 13.52 0.44 22.17
N GLU A 561 13.52 0.99 23.39
CA GLU A 561 12.86 0.41 24.56
C GLU A 561 11.36 0.69 24.53
N TYR A 562 10.56 -0.26 25.03
CA TYR A 562 9.11 -0.06 25.09
C TYR A 562 8.74 0.95 26.19
N LEU A 563 7.92 1.92 25.83
CA LEU A 563 7.37 2.89 26.75
C LEU A 563 6.40 2.21 27.74
N ASP A 564 6.22 2.80 28.94
CA ASP A 564 5.40 2.20 30.00
C ASP A 564 3.95 1.95 29.56
N HIS A 565 3.35 2.88 28.80
CA HIS A 565 2.01 2.73 28.28
C HIS A 565 1.86 1.63 27.21
N ALA A 566 2.96 1.08 26.68
CA ALA A 566 2.91 -0.01 25.70
C ALA A 566 2.40 -1.34 26.30
N GLY A 567 2.23 -1.44 27.61
CA GLY A 567 1.63 -2.58 28.31
C GLY A 567 0.15 -2.41 28.62
N ASP A 568 -0.35 -1.18 28.70
CA ASP A 568 -1.76 -0.87 28.89
C ASP A 568 -2.21 0.20 27.89
N MET A 569 -2.90 -0.24 26.86
CA MET A 569 -3.31 0.61 25.76
C MET A 569 -4.71 1.23 25.96
N ARG A 570 -5.27 1.19 27.15
CA ARG A 570 -6.57 1.78 27.45
C ARG A 570 -6.55 3.32 27.33
N LYS A 571 -5.40 3.94 27.62
CA LYS A 571 -5.22 5.39 27.52
C LYS A 571 -3.96 5.73 26.74
N LEU A 572 -4.03 5.71 25.41
CA LEU A 572 -2.94 6.11 24.56
C LEU A 572 -3.17 7.49 23.97
N GLN A 573 -2.22 8.39 24.17
CA GLN A 573 -2.18 9.68 23.52
C GLN A 573 -1.58 9.55 22.12
N ARG A 574 -2.25 10.09 21.12
CA ARG A 574 -1.76 10.15 19.75
C ARG A 574 -0.99 11.45 19.57
N SER A 575 0.35 11.40 19.56
CA SER A 575 1.15 12.52 19.12
C SER A 575 1.32 12.49 17.59
N ARG A 576 0.98 13.57 16.90
CA ARG A 576 1.39 13.80 15.51
C ARG A 576 2.59 14.72 15.53
N THR A 577 3.76 14.18 15.24
CA THR A 577 5.03 14.92 15.20
C THR A 577 5.29 15.63 13.87
N THR A 578 4.58 15.30 12.79
CA THR A 578 4.78 15.95 11.50
C THR A 578 3.46 16.35 10.86
N VAL A 579 3.32 17.60 10.52
CA VAL A 579 2.25 18.11 9.66
C VAL A 579 2.74 17.96 8.22
N LYS A 580 2.02 17.19 7.39
CA LYS A 580 2.35 17.11 5.96
C LYS A 580 2.25 18.52 5.35
N LEU A 581 3.17 18.85 4.41
CA LEU A 581 3.27 20.16 3.77
C LEU A 581 1.91 20.78 3.41
N PHE A 582 1.07 20.06 2.70
CA PHE A 582 -0.26 20.56 2.33
C PHE A 582 -1.17 20.82 3.53
N SER A 583 -1.02 20.07 4.61
CA SER A 583 -1.77 20.35 5.84
C SER A 583 -1.23 21.57 6.56
N ALA A 584 0.08 21.82 6.51
CA ALA A 584 0.71 23.01 7.07
C ALA A 584 0.31 24.27 6.29
N LEU A 585 0.44 24.22 4.97
CA LEU A 585 0.02 25.32 4.07
C LEU A 585 -1.46 25.67 4.22
N ARG A 586 -2.35 24.67 4.33
CA ARG A 586 -3.79 24.89 4.55
C ARG A 586 -4.12 25.54 5.90
N ARG A 587 -3.23 25.39 6.88
CA ARG A 587 -3.40 25.98 8.23
C ARG A 587 -2.69 27.31 8.36
N GLY A 588 -2.07 27.84 7.30
CA GLY A 588 -1.25 29.03 7.34
C GLY A 588 0.01 28.88 8.20
N LEU A 589 0.46 27.64 8.43
CA LEU A 589 1.67 27.36 9.19
C LEU A 589 2.87 27.57 8.27
N ILE A 590 3.70 28.52 8.61
CA ILE A 590 4.96 28.79 7.91
C ILE A 590 6.04 27.85 8.47
N PRO A 591 6.97 27.30 7.64
CA PRO A 591 8.12 26.54 8.15
C PRO A 591 8.93 27.38 9.11
N GLY A 592 9.35 26.77 10.21
CA GLY A 592 10.07 27.44 11.30
C GLY A 592 9.18 27.92 12.44
N THR A 593 7.87 27.88 12.32
CA THR A 593 6.99 27.90 13.48
C THR A 593 7.06 26.54 14.17
N GLU A 594 7.17 26.52 15.50
CA GLU A 594 7.15 25.29 16.27
C GLU A 594 6.00 24.40 15.79
N LEU A 595 6.33 23.16 15.42
CA LEU A 595 5.34 22.15 15.08
C LEU A 595 4.44 21.97 16.30
N ILE A 596 3.23 22.56 16.25
CA ILE A 596 2.25 22.37 17.31
C ILE A 596 1.90 20.89 17.31
N THR A 597 2.41 20.17 18.29
CA THR A 597 1.99 18.82 18.62
C THR A 597 0.54 18.90 19.11
N GLU A 598 -0.43 18.68 18.22
CA GLU A 598 -1.79 18.40 18.65
C GLU A 598 -1.76 17.04 19.36
N LYS A 599 -1.64 17.03 20.67
CA LYS A 599 -1.97 15.88 21.48
C LYS A 599 -3.48 15.68 21.37
N ARG A 600 -3.89 14.66 20.64
CA ARG A 600 -5.28 14.19 20.69
C ARG A 600 -5.30 12.98 21.60
N ASP A 601 -5.97 13.10 22.71
CA ASP A 601 -6.33 11.96 23.55
C ASP A 601 -7.26 11.07 22.73
N SER A 602 -6.75 9.94 22.28
CA SER A 602 -7.59 8.89 21.73
C SER A 602 -7.88 7.93 22.86
N ILE A 603 -9.07 8.03 23.44
CA ILE A 603 -9.61 7.02 24.33
C ILE A 603 -9.70 5.73 23.52
N PHE A 604 -8.93 4.73 23.89
CA PHE A 604 -8.90 3.43 23.20
C PHE A 604 -10.01 2.50 23.66
N TYR A 605 -10.70 2.89 24.71
CA TYR A 605 -11.76 2.11 25.29
C TYR A 605 -12.82 3.05 25.92
N GLU A 606 -13.95 3.17 25.29
CA GLU A 606 -15.23 3.32 25.93
C GLU A 606 -15.92 2.00 25.67
N GLY A 607 -16.06 1.20 26.73
CA GLY A 607 -16.83 -0.01 26.67
C GLY A 607 -18.28 0.32 26.41
N ASP A 608 -18.81 -0.26 25.36
CA ASP A 608 -20.20 -0.72 25.26
C ASP A 608 -20.20 -2.00 24.41
#